data_4fd83db3afa9bc686c7a1908d984880a
#
_entry.id   4fd83db3afa9bc686c7a1908d984880a
#
_cell.length_a   1.000
_cell.length_b   1.000
_cell.length_c   1.000
_cell.angle_alpha   90.00
_cell.angle_beta   90.00
_cell.angle_gamma   90.00
#
_symmetry.space_group_name_H-M   'P 1'
#
loop_
_entity.id
_entity.type
_entity.pdbx_description
1 polymer ?
#
loop_
_entity_poly.entity_id
_entity_poly.type
_entity_poly.pdbx_seq_one_letter_code
_entity_poly.pdbx_strand_id
1 'polypeptide(L)'
;MLTYCTNIHPAESWADTFANVRRHVPTIKAAVSPDRPFPIGLRLSGQAAAEANREQAARFQEWCRENDCFVATLNGFPHGDFHHVPVKELVYLPDWRHPERLAYTQRLADLLVGWLPAGRRGSISTVPIGFRKAVSPGEIPLALANLRLALEYLEQLAQTTGQEISLAIEAEPGCWLETTSDLVDFFARLALPSHLRPFLTVCYDCCHQALQFEDPAESLAQLAAHEIRIGHVQVSSALALAQPDLSPMQRFVEPCYLHQTVGRHRDGSLLRFDDLNLALAADPAQVEEWRVHFHVPVFLDRLRDGATTQPFLREILPLFPADLPLEVETYTWSVLPPELRTEELTDSIIREIKWVAEQRGQTP
;
A
#
# COMPACT_ATOMS: atom_id res chain seq x y z
N MET A 1 8.28 3.24 12.80
CA MET A 1 9.34 3.31 11.75
C MET A 1 8.77 4.11 10.58
N LEU A 2 9.58 4.92 9.88
CA LEU A 2 9.12 5.75 8.77
C LEU A 2 10.03 5.55 7.55
N THR A 3 9.44 5.27 6.40
CA THR A 3 10.10 5.01 5.12
C THR A 3 9.21 5.41 3.96
N TYR A 4 9.54 4.97 2.76
CA TYR A 4 8.71 5.09 1.57
C TYR A 4 8.62 3.74 0.84
N CYS A 5 7.57 3.54 0.06
CA CYS A 5 7.41 2.37 -0.79
C CYS A 5 8.17 2.55 -2.11
N THR A 6 9.07 1.62 -2.43
CA THR A 6 9.86 1.69 -3.66
C THR A 6 9.07 1.42 -4.93
N ASN A 7 7.77 1.13 -4.85
CA ASN A 7 6.89 1.02 -6.02
C ASN A 7 6.75 2.34 -6.81
N ILE A 8 7.20 3.46 -6.26
CA ILE A 8 7.31 4.74 -6.98
C ILE A 8 8.37 4.70 -8.10
N HIS A 9 9.34 3.78 -8.02
CA HIS A 9 10.41 3.60 -9.00
C HIS A 9 10.05 2.50 -9.99
N PRO A 10 10.06 2.77 -11.32
CA PRO A 10 9.87 1.71 -12.31
C PRO A 10 10.93 0.61 -12.17
N ALA A 11 10.50 -0.62 -11.86
CA ALA A 11 11.39 -1.75 -11.69
C ALA A 11 10.60 -3.07 -11.78
N GLU A 12 10.79 -3.81 -12.87
CA GLU A 12 10.16 -5.13 -13.01
C GLU A 12 11.16 -6.27 -12.83
N SER A 13 12.44 -6.06 -13.15
CA SER A 13 13.52 -7.01 -12.87
C SER A 13 14.19 -6.76 -11.51
N TRP A 14 14.87 -7.78 -10.97
CA TRP A 14 15.70 -7.63 -9.79
C TRP A 14 16.85 -6.63 -10.02
N ALA A 15 17.42 -6.62 -11.21
CA ALA A 15 18.52 -5.71 -11.56
C ALA A 15 18.05 -4.25 -11.47
N ASP A 16 16.88 -3.92 -12.00
CA ASP A 16 16.29 -2.57 -11.94
C ASP A 16 15.92 -2.20 -10.51
N THR A 17 15.30 -3.11 -9.76
CA THR A 17 14.97 -2.92 -8.35
C THR A 17 16.22 -2.54 -7.53
N PHE A 18 17.27 -3.34 -7.65
CA PHE A 18 18.50 -3.08 -6.89
C PHE A 18 19.23 -1.82 -7.38
N ALA A 19 19.18 -1.52 -8.67
CA ALA A 19 19.73 -0.28 -9.22
C ALA A 19 19.02 0.96 -8.64
N ASN A 20 17.69 0.94 -8.56
CA ASN A 20 16.90 2.02 -7.97
C ASN A 20 17.18 2.19 -6.47
N VAL A 21 17.22 1.10 -5.71
CA VAL A 21 17.58 1.17 -4.28
C VAL A 21 18.96 1.83 -4.11
N ARG A 22 19.98 1.41 -4.85
CA ARG A 22 21.33 2.01 -4.79
C ARG A 22 21.36 3.47 -5.19
N ARG A 23 20.50 3.88 -6.11
CA ARG A 23 20.46 5.25 -6.62
C ARG A 23 19.81 6.22 -5.63
N HIS A 24 18.68 5.81 -5.01
CA HIS A 24 17.82 6.73 -4.27
C HIS A 24 17.98 6.62 -2.75
N VAL A 25 18.08 5.41 -2.21
CA VAL A 25 18.07 5.17 -0.75
C VAL A 25 19.21 5.89 -0.01
N PRO A 26 20.46 5.92 -0.48
CA PRO A 26 21.53 6.61 0.25
C PRO A 26 21.27 8.10 0.44
N THR A 27 20.76 8.79 -0.59
CA THR A 27 20.42 10.22 -0.54
C THR A 27 19.25 10.46 0.41
N ILE A 28 18.19 9.63 0.31
CA ILE A 28 17.02 9.74 1.19
C ILE A 28 17.44 9.51 2.64
N LYS A 29 18.17 8.41 2.94
CA LYS A 29 18.68 8.11 4.27
C LYS A 29 19.49 9.26 4.85
N ALA A 30 20.44 9.80 4.11
CA ALA A 30 21.26 10.91 4.57
C ALA A 30 20.43 12.14 4.97
N ALA A 31 19.29 12.36 4.30
CA ALA A 31 18.42 13.52 4.56
C ALA A 31 17.40 13.31 5.70
N VAL A 32 16.98 12.05 5.98
CA VAL A 32 15.87 11.77 6.91
C VAL A 32 16.26 10.84 8.07
N SER A 33 17.37 10.12 8.01
CA SER A 33 17.82 9.20 9.06
C SER A 33 19.35 9.05 9.06
N PRO A 34 20.13 10.15 9.17
CA PRO A 34 21.60 10.10 9.03
C PRO A 34 22.26 9.18 10.05
N ASP A 35 21.78 9.20 11.29
CA ASP A 35 22.42 8.57 12.45
C ASP A 35 21.75 7.26 12.90
N ARG A 36 20.79 6.75 12.14
CA ARG A 36 20.04 5.53 12.48
C ARG A 36 19.85 4.63 11.26
N PRO A 37 19.76 3.31 11.46
CA PRO A 37 19.41 2.39 10.37
C PRO A 37 18.11 2.80 9.69
N PHE A 38 18.13 2.85 8.35
CA PHE A 38 16.98 3.26 7.56
C PHE A 38 16.18 2.03 7.09
N PRO A 39 14.87 1.96 7.42
CA PRO A 39 14.00 0.93 6.89
C PRO A 39 13.69 1.20 5.42
N ILE A 40 13.62 0.16 4.62
CA ILE A 40 13.21 0.21 3.20
C ILE A 40 11.87 -0.49 3.09
N GLY A 41 10.87 0.18 2.53
CA GLY A 41 9.63 -0.42 2.04
C GLY A 41 9.84 -0.89 0.61
N LEU A 42 10.10 -2.18 0.40
CA LEU A 42 10.55 -2.68 -0.90
C LEU A 42 9.39 -3.30 -1.69
N ARG A 43 9.21 -2.86 -2.93
CA ARG A 43 8.34 -3.56 -3.90
C ARG A 43 9.18 -4.54 -4.72
N LEU A 44 8.72 -5.77 -4.86
CA LEU A 44 9.25 -6.75 -5.81
C LEU A 44 8.12 -7.24 -6.72
N SER A 45 8.33 -7.21 -8.03
CA SER A 45 7.47 -7.94 -8.96
C SER A 45 7.65 -9.45 -8.80
N GLY A 46 6.76 -10.25 -9.37
CA GLY A 46 6.94 -11.70 -9.46
C GLY A 46 8.24 -12.09 -10.17
N GLN A 47 8.61 -11.34 -11.21
CA GLN A 47 9.88 -11.52 -11.92
C GLN A 47 11.08 -11.18 -11.01
N ALA A 48 11.09 -10.00 -10.40
CA ALA A 48 12.18 -9.59 -9.52
C ALA A 48 12.36 -10.55 -8.33
N ALA A 49 11.26 -11.01 -7.74
CA ALA A 49 11.28 -11.99 -6.66
C ALA A 49 11.85 -13.35 -7.12
N ALA A 50 11.57 -13.78 -8.36
CA ALA A 50 12.12 -14.99 -8.93
C ALA A 50 13.61 -14.89 -9.26
N GLU A 51 14.05 -13.74 -9.76
CA GLU A 51 15.45 -13.43 -10.09
C GLU A 51 16.33 -13.21 -8.86
N ALA A 52 15.75 -12.78 -7.72
CA ALA A 52 16.45 -12.60 -6.45
C ALA A 52 16.84 -13.97 -5.84
N ASN A 53 17.69 -14.71 -6.52
CA ASN A 53 18.23 -15.97 -6.04
C ASN A 53 19.11 -15.79 -4.79
N ARG A 54 19.58 -16.89 -4.20
CA ARG A 54 20.35 -16.87 -2.96
C ARG A 54 21.58 -15.95 -3.02
N GLU A 55 22.30 -15.93 -4.15
CA GLU A 55 23.47 -15.07 -4.32
C GLU A 55 23.07 -13.60 -4.36
N GLN A 56 22.05 -13.26 -5.16
CA GLN A 56 21.56 -11.89 -5.28
C GLN A 56 20.99 -11.37 -3.96
N ALA A 57 20.23 -12.20 -3.24
CA ALA A 57 19.69 -11.87 -1.93
C ALA A 57 20.79 -11.61 -0.90
N ALA A 58 21.86 -12.41 -0.90
CA ALA A 58 23.00 -12.21 -0.01
C ALA A 58 23.77 -10.93 -0.33
N ARG A 59 23.97 -10.62 -1.64
CA ARG A 59 24.62 -9.36 -2.07
C ARG A 59 23.80 -8.14 -1.68
N PHE A 60 22.47 -8.22 -1.76
CA PHE A 60 21.59 -7.13 -1.32
C PHE A 60 21.63 -6.96 0.20
N GLN A 61 21.63 -8.05 0.96
CA GLN A 61 21.76 -8.00 2.42
C GLN A 61 23.08 -7.35 2.84
N GLU A 62 24.18 -7.69 2.17
CA GLU A 62 25.49 -7.08 2.42
C GLU A 62 25.47 -5.58 2.12
N TRP A 63 24.89 -5.19 0.97
CA TRP A 63 24.73 -3.77 0.63
C TRP A 63 23.88 -3.02 1.68
N CYS A 64 22.79 -3.61 2.16
CA CYS A 64 21.98 -3.02 3.24
C CYS A 64 22.82 -2.80 4.50
N ARG A 65 23.64 -3.77 4.90
CA ARG A 65 24.53 -3.69 6.06
C ARG A 65 25.57 -2.57 5.90
N GLU A 66 26.20 -2.46 4.72
CA GLU A 66 27.21 -1.44 4.41
C GLU A 66 26.63 -0.02 4.39
N ASN A 67 25.34 0.13 4.05
CA ASN A 67 24.66 1.41 3.96
C ASN A 67 23.77 1.70 5.17
N ASP A 68 23.88 0.89 6.24
CA ASP A 68 23.07 1.01 7.46
C ASP A 68 21.57 1.08 7.15
N CYS A 69 21.10 0.13 6.33
CA CYS A 69 19.70 -0.04 5.91
C CYS A 69 19.22 -1.47 6.21
N PHE A 70 17.90 -1.66 6.18
CA PHE A 70 17.28 -2.99 6.26
C PHE A 70 15.92 -2.96 5.58
N VAL A 71 15.39 -4.12 5.18
CA VAL A 71 14.01 -4.20 4.66
C VAL A 71 13.07 -4.44 5.83
N ALA A 72 12.09 -3.55 6.01
CA ALA A 72 11.07 -3.67 7.06
C ALA A 72 9.79 -4.32 6.54
N THR A 73 9.43 -4.00 5.30
CA THR A 73 8.18 -4.34 4.66
C THR A 73 8.41 -4.69 3.21
N LEU A 74 7.56 -5.56 2.67
CA LEU A 74 7.48 -5.82 1.24
C LEU A 74 6.09 -5.45 0.72
N ASN A 75 6.04 -4.63 -0.31
CA ASN A 75 4.83 -4.44 -1.08
C ASN A 75 4.68 -5.62 -2.04
N GLY A 76 3.84 -6.59 -1.65
CA GLY A 76 3.51 -7.80 -2.38
C GLY A 76 2.16 -7.70 -3.10
N PHE A 77 1.61 -6.51 -3.26
CA PHE A 77 0.34 -6.29 -3.93
C PHE A 77 0.48 -6.44 -5.45
N PRO A 78 1.21 -5.56 -6.20
CA PRO A 78 1.38 -5.71 -7.63
C PRO A 78 2.40 -6.82 -7.95
N HIS A 79 1.93 -7.89 -8.60
CA HIS A 79 2.79 -9.01 -9.02
C HIS A 79 3.39 -8.81 -10.41
N GLY A 80 2.58 -8.34 -11.37
CA GLY A 80 3.00 -8.11 -12.75
C GLY A 80 3.70 -6.78 -12.96
N ASP A 81 3.82 -6.41 -14.24
CA ASP A 81 4.31 -5.09 -14.66
C ASP A 81 3.42 -4.00 -14.05
N PHE A 82 4.05 -2.96 -13.52
CA PHE A 82 3.33 -1.93 -12.78
C PHE A 82 3.49 -0.53 -13.36
N HIS A 83 4.53 -0.28 -14.16
CA HIS A 83 4.80 1.03 -14.74
C HIS A 83 4.83 0.96 -16.27
N HIS A 84 4.47 2.08 -16.91
CA HIS A 84 4.57 2.28 -18.37
C HIS A 84 3.71 1.34 -19.24
N VAL A 85 2.81 0.61 -18.63
CA VAL A 85 1.86 -0.29 -19.32
C VAL A 85 0.45 -0.02 -18.78
N PRO A 86 -0.61 -0.23 -19.56
CA PRO A 86 -1.98 -0.17 -19.05
C PRO A 86 -2.24 -1.31 -18.08
N VAL A 87 -2.05 -1.05 -16.79
CA VAL A 87 -2.19 -2.06 -15.73
C VAL A 87 -3.66 -2.31 -15.41
N LYS A 88 -4.41 -1.22 -15.14
CA LYS A 88 -5.84 -1.28 -14.81
C LYS A 88 -6.15 -2.47 -13.88
N GLU A 89 -7.20 -3.23 -14.17
CA GLU A 89 -7.62 -4.38 -13.35
C GLU A 89 -6.58 -5.53 -13.28
N LEU A 90 -5.58 -5.52 -14.17
CA LEU A 90 -4.52 -6.54 -14.16
C LEU A 90 -3.60 -6.44 -12.94
N VAL A 91 -3.60 -5.29 -12.24
CA VAL A 91 -2.85 -5.10 -10.98
C VAL A 91 -3.21 -6.14 -9.93
N TYR A 92 -4.46 -6.61 -9.93
CA TYR A 92 -4.96 -7.57 -8.96
C TYR A 92 -4.55 -9.02 -9.26
N LEU A 93 -3.99 -9.29 -10.46
CA LEU A 93 -3.66 -10.66 -10.88
C LEU A 93 -2.16 -10.96 -10.73
N PRO A 94 -1.81 -12.23 -10.40
CA PRO A 94 -2.70 -13.27 -9.88
C PRO A 94 -3.27 -12.87 -8.51
N ASP A 95 -4.55 -13.14 -8.28
CA ASP A 95 -5.19 -12.94 -6.98
C ASP A 95 -5.15 -14.22 -6.13
N TRP A 96 -5.82 -14.23 -4.96
CA TRP A 96 -5.75 -15.38 -4.05
C TRP A 96 -6.42 -16.66 -4.56
N ARG A 97 -7.16 -16.63 -5.66
CA ARG A 97 -7.66 -17.84 -6.34
C ARG A 97 -6.54 -18.61 -7.04
N HIS A 98 -5.40 -17.97 -7.32
CA HIS A 98 -4.33 -18.51 -8.12
C HIS A 98 -3.18 -19.02 -7.24
N PRO A 99 -2.69 -20.26 -7.47
CA PRO A 99 -1.55 -20.79 -6.71
C PRO A 99 -0.27 -19.97 -6.89
N GLU A 100 -0.16 -19.22 -7.97
CA GLU A 100 0.96 -18.31 -8.26
C GLU A 100 1.05 -17.20 -7.20
N ARG A 101 -0.08 -16.69 -6.68
CA ARG A 101 -0.10 -15.71 -5.59
C ARG A 101 0.47 -16.31 -4.30
N LEU A 102 0.11 -17.54 -3.98
CA LEU A 102 0.66 -18.26 -2.85
C LEU A 102 2.19 -18.45 -2.99
N ALA A 103 2.64 -18.97 -4.14
CA ALA A 103 4.06 -19.20 -4.38
C ALA A 103 4.88 -17.90 -4.36
N TYR A 104 4.34 -16.82 -4.90
CA TYR A 104 4.95 -15.49 -4.84
C TYR A 104 5.07 -14.99 -3.40
N THR A 105 4.01 -15.08 -2.61
CA THR A 105 4.00 -14.65 -1.20
C THR A 105 5.02 -15.44 -0.36
N GLN A 106 5.10 -16.75 -0.55
CA GLN A 106 6.11 -17.59 0.12
C GLN A 106 7.53 -17.16 -0.23
N ARG A 107 7.80 -16.87 -1.51
CA ARG A 107 9.11 -16.37 -1.96
C ARG A 107 9.44 -15.01 -1.35
N LEU A 108 8.48 -14.09 -1.29
CA LEU A 108 8.67 -12.80 -0.62
C LEU A 108 9.02 -12.98 0.87
N ALA A 109 8.36 -13.91 1.55
CA ALA A 109 8.63 -14.21 2.95
C ALA A 109 10.05 -14.76 3.15
N ASP A 110 10.51 -15.68 2.29
CA ASP A 110 11.87 -16.22 2.32
C ASP A 110 12.94 -15.13 2.15
N LEU A 111 12.71 -14.20 1.23
CA LEU A 111 13.61 -13.07 1.02
C LEU A 111 13.62 -12.12 2.23
N LEU A 112 12.45 -11.78 2.76
CA LEU A 112 12.31 -10.84 3.88
C LEU A 112 12.98 -11.36 5.14
N VAL A 113 12.88 -12.65 5.43
CA VAL A 113 13.60 -13.29 6.57
C VAL A 113 15.09 -12.96 6.56
N GLY A 114 15.72 -13.02 5.37
CA GLY A 114 17.15 -12.74 5.23
C GLY A 114 17.51 -11.26 5.37
N TRP A 115 16.56 -10.36 5.14
CA TRP A 115 16.80 -8.91 5.10
C TRP A 115 16.31 -8.16 6.33
N LEU A 116 15.49 -8.82 7.14
CA LEU A 116 14.92 -8.26 8.36
C LEU A 116 15.89 -8.46 9.54
N PRO A 117 16.20 -7.41 10.32
CA PRO A 117 17.04 -7.56 11.52
C PRO A 117 16.39 -8.46 12.57
N ALA A 118 17.23 -9.22 13.29
CA ALA A 118 16.78 -10.11 14.34
C ALA A 118 15.92 -9.38 15.40
N GLY A 119 14.82 -10.01 15.80
CA GLY A 119 13.89 -9.47 16.80
C GLY A 119 12.93 -8.40 16.27
N ARG A 120 12.98 -8.08 14.97
CA ARG A 120 11.97 -7.22 14.33
C ARG A 120 10.89 -8.05 13.65
N ARG A 121 9.68 -7.50 13.57
CA ARG A 121 8.58 -8.07 12.79
C ARG A 121 8.61 -7.51 11.39
N GLY A 122 8.40 -8.39 10.40
CA GLY A 122 8.21 -8.03 9.01
C GLY A 122 6.75 -8.03 8.59
N SER A 123 6.42 -7.30 7.51
CA SER A 123 5.08 -7.28 6.95
C SER A 123 5.12 -7.31 5.43
N ILE A 124 4.20 -8.05 4.81
CA ILE A 124 4.06 -8.15 3.35
C ILE A 124 2.63 -7.76 3.01
N SER A 125 2.42 -6.66 2.26
CA SER A 125 1.07 -6.31 1.79
C SER A 125 0.62 -7.25 0.68
N THR A 126 -0.69 -7.41 0.55
CA THR A 126 -1.29 -8.28 -0.47
C THR A 126 -2.70 -7.84 -0.86
N VAL A 127 -3.08 -8.24 -2.10
CA VAL A 127 -4.42 -7.98 -2.64
C VAL A 127 -5.54 -8.45 -1.71
N PRO A 128 -6.64 -7.70 -1.60
CA PRO A 128 -7.76 -8.02 -0.71
C PRO A 128 -8.71 -9.04 -1.36
N ILE A 129 -8.27 -10.30 -1.44
CA ILE A 129 -8.87 -11.46 -2.11
C ILE A 129 -8.77 -11.34 -3.64
N GLY A 130 -9.28 -10.27 -4.25
CA GLY A 130 -9.23 -9.97 -5.66
C GLY A 130 -10.25 -8.89 -6.04
N PHE A 131 -10.23 -8.47 -7.29
CA PHE A 131 -11.16 -7.47 -7.81
C PHE A 131 -12.59 -8.03 -7.82
N ARG A 132 -13.54 -7.31 -7.20
CA ARG A 132 -14.90 -7.82 -6.90
C ARG A 132 -15.63 -8.34 -8.15
N LYS A 133 -15.50 -7.64 -9.27
CA LYS A 133 -16.16 -8.02 -10.53
C LYS A 133 -15.56 -9.26 -11.19
N ALA A 134 -14.31 -9.59 -10.87
CA ALA A 134 -13.59 -10.72 -11.44
C ALA A 134 -13.72 -12.00 -10.60
N VAL A 135 -14.20 -11.90 -9.36
CA VAL A 135 -14.27 -13.02 -8.41
C VAL A 135 -15.73 -13.38 -8.14
N SER A 136 -16.13 -14.59 -8.46
CA SER A 136 -17.45 -15.09 -8.10
C SER A 136 -17.50 -15.58 -6.65
N PRO A 137 -18.67 -15.51 -5.97
CA PRO A 137 -18.80 -16.03 -4.61
C PRO A 137 -18.40 -17.50 -4.45
N GLY A 138 -18.59 -18.33 -5.47
CA GLY A 138 -18.22 -19.74 -5.46
C GLY A 138 -16.71 -19.99 -5.46
N GLU A 139 -15.90 -19.02 -5.84
CA GLU A 139 -14.43 -19.10 -5.87
C GLU A 139 -13.76 -18.65 -4.56
N ILE A 140 -14.51 -17.99 -3.68
CA ILE A 140 -13.97 -17.51 -2.39
C ILE A 140 -13.37 -18.63 -1.55
N PRO A 141 -13.99 -19.84 -1.43
CA PRO A 141 -13.37 -20.93 -0.67
C PRO A 141 -11.97 -21.30 -1.16
N LEU A 142 -11.72 -21.25 -2.48
CA LEU A 142 -10.40 -21.50 -3.05
C LEU A 142 -9.39 -20.41 -2.65
N ALA A 143 -9.80 -19.15 -2.73
CA ALA A 143 -8.96 -18.03 -2.32
C ALA A 143 -8.59 -18.12 -0.82
N LEU A 144 -9.55 -18.47 0.03
CA LEU A 144 -9.32 -18.65 1.47
C LEU A 144 -8.43 -19.86 1.78
N ALA A 145 -8.50 -20.93 0.99
CA ALA A 145 -7.61 -22.08 1.13
C ALA A 145 -6.15 -21.69 0.83
N ASN A 146 -5.90 -20.98 -0.26
CA ASN A 146 -4.56 -20.49 -0.60
C ASN A 146 -4.03 -19.49 0.45
N LEU A 147 -4.88 -18.59 0.94
CA LEU A 147 -4.53 -17.66 2.01
C LEU A 147 -4.11 -18.42 3.28
N ARG A 148 -4.89 -19.44 3.68
CA ARG A 148 -4.56 -20.28 4.84
C ARG A 148 -3.20 -20.97 4.68
N LEU A 149 -2.92 -21.55 3.51
CA LEU A 149 -1.61 -22.16 3.22
C LEU A 149 -0.46 -21.15 3.33
N ALA A 150 -0.69 -19.89 2.94
CA ALA A 150 0.31 -18.84 3.15
C ALA A 150 0.57 -18.57 4.65
N LEU A 151 -0.49 -18.51 5.47
CA LEU A 151 -0.34 -18.29 6.90
C LEU A 151 0.35 -19.46 7.61
N GLU A 152 0.03 -20.69 7.25
CA GLU A 152 0.69 -21.91 7.75
C GLU A 152 2.19 -21.91 7.38
N TYR A 153 2.52 -21.45 6.17
CA TYR A 153 3.91 -21.28 5.74
C TYR A 153 4.64 -20.23 6.58
N LEU A 154 4.02 -19.06 6.83
CA LEU A 154 4.60 -18.00 7.67
C LEU A 154 4.83 -18.47 9.12
N GLU A 155 3.91 -19.24 9.67
CA GLU A 155 4.09 -19.87 10.99
C GLU A 155 5.30 -20.80 11.01
N GLN A 156 5.39 -21.72 10.04
CA GLN A 156 6.52 -22.65 9.93
C GLN A 156 7.85 -21.89 9.76
N LEU A 157 7.84 -20.81 8.96
CA LEU A 157 9.01 -19.96 8.78
C LEU A 157 9.43 -19.28 10.09
N ALA A 158 8.48 -18.77 10.87
CA ALA A 158 8.74 -18.18 12.18
C ALA A 158 9.31 -19.22 13.17
N GLN A 159 8.77 -20.43 13.18
CA GLN A 159 9.27 -21.52 14.04
C GLN A 159 10.72 -21.94 13.71
N THR A 160 11.09 -21.90 12.43
CA THR A 160 12.41 -22.34 11.97
C THR A 160 13.46 -21.24 12.02
N THR A 161 13.09 -19.98 11.87
CA THR A 161 14.01 -18.84 11.76
C THR A 161 14.00 -17.92 12.98
N GLY A 162 12.94 -17.96 13.79
CA GLY A 162 12.70 -17.03 14.89
C GLY A 162 12.23 -15.64 14.42
N GLN A 163 11.94 -15.45 13.12
CA GLN A 163 11.49 -14.18 12.54
C GLN A 163 9.98 -14.21 12.27
N GLU A 164 9.24 -13.30 12.87
CA GLU A 164 7.80 -13.14 12.63
C GLU A 164 7.55 -12.23 11.42
N ILE A 165 6.97 -12.79 10.37
CA ILE A 165 6.49 -12.04 9.19
C ILE A 165 4.99 -12.21 9.11
N SER A 166 4.27 -11.11 8.96
CA SER A 166 2.81 -11.14 8.74
C SER A 166 2.45 -10.81 7.30
N LEU A 167 1.37 -11.43 6.84
CA LEU A 167 0.70 -11.07 5.60
C LEU A 167 -0.35 -10.01 5.94
N ALA A 168 -0.27 -8.86 5.29
CA ALA A 168 -1.10 -7.70 5.55
C ALA A 168 -2.10 -7.49 4.40
N ILE A 169 -3.37 -7.80 4.64
CA ILE A 169 -4.44 -7.57 3.66
C ILE A 169 -4.67 -6.07 3.51
N GLU A 170 -4.62 -5.59 2.28
CA GLU A 170 -4.79 -4.18 1.95
C GLU A 170 -6.18 -3.95 1.36
N ALA A 171 -7.12 -3.43 2.17
CA ALA A 171 -8.45 -3.10 1.66
C ALA A 171 -8.35 -2.05 0.55
N GLU A 172 -9.02 -2.28 -0.57
CA GLU A 172 -8.93 -1.41 -1.74
C GLU A 172 -10.29 -1.21 -2.43
N PRO A 173 -10.59 0.02 -2.89
CA PRO A 173 -11.80 0.32 -3.62
C PRO A 173 -12.01 -0.61 -4.83
N GLY A 174 -13.23 -1.15 -4.96
CA GLY A 174 -13.61 -2.08 -6.03
C GLY A 174 -13.21 -3.54 -5.80
N CYS A 175 -12.48 -3.86 -4.73
CA CYS A 175 -12.12 -5.23 -4.36
C CYS A 175 -13.14 -5.90 -3.42
N TRP A 176 -12.89 -7.16 -3.10
CA TRP A 176 -13.73 -7.93 -2.17
C TRP A 176 -13.75 -7.34 -0.76
N LEU A 177 -12.62 -6.80 -0.31
CA LEU A 177 -12.49 -6.07 0.94
C LEU A 177 -12.15 -4.62 0.60
N GLU A 178 -13.07 -3.73 0.90
CA GLU A 178 -13.03 -2.35 0.44
C GLU A 178 -13.04 -1.36 1.62
N THR A 179 -13.68 -1.75 2.74
CA THR A 179 -13.88 -0.91 3.91
C THR A 179 -13.37 -1.58 5.18
N THR A 180 -13.22 -0.79 6.26
CA THR A 180 -12.92 -1.34 7.60
C THR A 180 -13.98 -2.36 8.04
N SER A 181 -15.25 -2.13 7.75
CA SER A 181 -16.32 -3.08 8.05
C SER A 181 -16.16 -4.40 7.29
N ASP A 182 -15.77 -4.35 6.01
CA ASP A 182 -15.48 -5.57 5.24
C ASP A 182 -14.33 -6.37 5.86
N LEU A 183 -13.27 -5.68 6.32
CA LEU A 183 -12.16 -6.32 7.02
C LEU A 183 -12.62 -7.00 8.31
N VAL A 184 -13.40 -6.31 9.14
CA VAL A 184 -13.93 -6.87 10.41
C VAL A 184 -14.76 -8.12 10.13
N ASP A 185 -15.68 -8.05 9.19
CA ASP A 185 -16.50 -9.19 8.79
C ASP A 185 -15.67 -10.35 8.22
N PHE A 186 -14.65 -10.04 7.43
CA PHE A 186 -13.74 -11.03 6.86
C PHE A 186 -12.96 -11.77 7.94
N PHE A 187 -12.31 -11.06 8.86
CA PHE A 187 -11.55 -11.67 9.96
C PHE A 187 -12.46 -12.52 10.86
N ALA A 188 -13.67 -12.05 11.15
CA ALA A 188 -14.65 -12.81 11.94
C ALA A 188 -15.06 -14.12 11.24
N ARG A 189 -15.36 -14.08 9.93
CA ARG A 189 -15.75 -15.25 9.13
C ARG A 189 -14.61 -16.24 8.88
N LEU A 190 -13.39 -15.73 8.71
CA LEU A 190 -12.21 -16.57 8.49
C LEU A 190 -11.89 -17.46 9.71
N ALA A 191 -12.28 -17.02 10.92
CA ALA A 191 -12.22 -17.77 12.17
C ALA A 191 -10.87 -18.54 12.35
N LEU A 192 -9.75 -17.82 12.17
CA LEU A 192 -8.42 -18.42 12.23
C LEU A 192 -8.14 -19.07 13.60
N PRO A 193 -7.49 -20.25 13.62
CA PRO A 193 -6.90 -20.79 14.82
C PRO A 193 -5.96 -19.79 15.49
N SER A 194 -5.89 -19.80 16.82
CA SER A 194 -5.11 -18.81 17.59
C SER A 194 -3.64 -18.72 17.17
N HIS A 195 -3.03 -19.82 16.77
CA HIS A 195 -1.62 -19.89 16.34
C HIS A 195 -1.38 -19.21 14.98
N LEU A 196 -2.39 -19.11 14.10
CA LEU A 196 -2.28 -18.44 12.81
C LEU A 196 -2.64 -16.95 12.85
N ARG A 197 -3.39 -16.49 13.86
CA ARG A 197 -3.80 -15.08 13.98
C ARG A 197 -2.63 -14.07 13.92
N PRO A 198 -1.45 -14.34 14.50
CA PRO A 198 -0.32 -13.42 14.43
C PRO A 198 0.18 -13.15 13.00
N PHE A 199 -0.08 -14.05 12.07
CA PHE A 199 0.45 -14.01 10.71
C PHE A 199 -0.49 -13.32 9.71
N LEU A 200 -1.73 -12.96 10.11
CA LEU A 200 -2.64 -12.16 9.30
C LEU A 200 -2.89 -10.81 9.95
N THR A 201 -2.64 -9.75 9.20
CA THR A 201 -2.78 -8.36 9.64
C THR A 201 -3.43 -7.54 8.53
N VAL A 202 -3.58 -6.25 8.75
CA VAL A 202 -4.06 -5.28 7.75
C VAL A 202 -2.89 -4.40 7.31
N CYS A 203 -2.75 -4.19 6.00
CA CYS A 203 -2.07 -3.04 5.45
C CYS A 203 -3.10 -1.90 5.40
N TYR A 204 -2.89 -0.88 6.21
CA TYR A 204 -3.80 0.26 6.29
C TYR A 204 -3.37 1.32 5.28
N ASP A 205 -4.04 1.38 4.13
CA ASP A 205 -3.81 2.44 3.15
C ASP A 205 -4.70 3.64 3.46
N CYS A 206 -4.07 4.79 3.75
CA CYS A 206 -4.77 6.01 4.13
C CYS A 206 -5.60 6.60 2.97
N CYS A 207 -5.13 6.46 1.72
CA CYS A 207 -5.88 6.89 0.54
C CYS A 207 -7.16 6.09 0.39
N HIS A 208 -7.07 4.74 0.50
CA HIS A 208 -8.22 3.85 0.33
C HIS A 208 -9.31 4.11 1.37
N GLN A 209 -8.93 4.25 2.65
CA GLN A 209 -9.89 4.54 3.71
C GLN A 209 -10.51 5.95 3.56
N ALA A 210 -9.68 6.95 3.23
CA ALA A 210 -10.17 8.28 2.94
C ALA A 210 -11.14 8.28 1.74
N LEU A 211 -10.88 7.48 0.71
CA LEU A 211 -11.75 7.37 -0.47
C LEU A 211 -13.14 6.86 -0.10
N GLN A 212 -13.25 5.98 0.90
CA GLN A 212 -14.52 5.46 1.40
C GLN A 212 -15.22 6.41 2.38
N PHE A 213 -14.68 7.62 2.61
CA PHE A 213 -15.20 8.58 3.58
C PHE A 213 -15.27 8.04 5.02
N GLU A 214 -14.40 7.11 5.37
CA GLU A 214 -14.32 6.60 6.73
C GLU A 214 -13.75 7.65 7.69
N ASP A 215 -14.22 7.63 8.93
CA ASP A 215 -13.61 8.41 10.01
C ASP A 215 -12.34 7.73 10.50
N PRO A 216 -11.18 8.44 10.58
CA PRO A 216 -9.92 7.85 10.98
C PRO A 216 -9.94 7.17 12.36
N ALA A 217 -10.54 7.83 13.35
CA ALA A 217 -10.55 7.33 14.73
C ALA A 217 -11.51 6.13 14.89
N GLU A 218 -12.67 6.19 14.23
CA GLU A 218 -13.64 5.09 14.24
C GLU A 218 -13.10 3.86 13.53
N SER A 219 -12.43 4.02 12.39
CA SER A 219 -11.79 2.94 11.63
C SER A 219 -10.76 2.21 12.51
N LEU A 220 -9.83 2.95 13.14
CA LEU A 220 -8.84 2.35 14.04
C LEU A 220 -9.47 1.70 15.27
N ALA A 221 -10.49 2.33 15.86
CA ALA A 221 -11.21 1.78 17.00
C ALA A 221 -11.93 0.46 16.66
N GLN A 222 -12.53 0.35 15.46
CA GLN A 222 -13.16 -0.89 15.00
C GLN A 222 -12.13 -2.02 14.84
N LEU A 223 -10.99 -1.76 14.19
CA LEU A 223 -9.93 -2.76 14.08
C LEU A 223 -9.43 -3.22 15.46
N ALA A 224 -9.18 -2.27 16.37
CA ALA A 224 -8.72 -2.57 17.71
C ALA A 224 -9.76 -3.37 18.54
N ALA A 225 -11.05 -3.01 18.45
CA ALA A 225 -12.12 -3.73 19.14
C ALA A 225 -12.27 -5.19 18.72
N HIS A 226 -11.85 -5.53 17.49
CA HIS A 226 -11.87 -6.89 16.95
C HIS A 226 -10.50 -7.58 16.97
N GLU A 227 -9.52 -7.01 17.71
CA GLU A 227 -8.16 -7.56 17.84
C GLU A 227 -7.44 -7.72 16.47
N ILE A 228 -7.81 -6.93 15.48
CA ILE A 228 -7.20 -6.92 14.15
C ILE A 228 -5.96 -6.01 14.19
N ARG A 229 -4.79 -6.60 13.99
CA ARG A 229 -3.53 -5.85 14.00
C ARG A 229 -3.27 -5.20 12.65
N ILE A 230 -2.68 -4.01 12.67
CA ILE A 230 -2.10 -3.37 11.49
C ILE A 230 -0.64 -3.84 11.37
N GLY A 231 -0.26 -4.41 10.24
CA GLY A 231 1.10 -4.86 9.94
C GLY A 231 2.00 -3.70 9.52
N HIS A 232 1.49 -2.84 8.65
CA HIS A 232 2.10 -1.56 8.25
C HIS A 232 1.05 -0.64 7.63
N VAL A 233 1.42 0.60 7.38
CA VAL A 233 0.55 1.65 6.86
C VAL A 233 1.15 2.18 5.56
N GLN A 234 0.33 2.28 4.51
CA GLN A 234 0.63 3.11 3.36
C GLN A 234 0.14 4.53 3.65
N VAL A 235 1.08 5.45 3.78
CA VAL A 235 0.79 6.88 3.98
C VAL A 235 0.64 7.51 2.61
N SER A 236 -0.59 7.65 2.19
CA SER A 236 -1.02 8.03 0.84
C SER A 236 -2.14 9.04 0.90
N SER A 237 -2.28 9.88 -0.12
CA SER A 237 -3.30 10.93 -0.20
C SER A 237 -3.99 10.89 -1.55
N ALA A 238 -5.32 10.95 -1.55
CA ALA A 238 -6.17 10.98 -2.75
C ALA A 238 -6.47 12.42 -3.21
N LEU A 239 -7.00 12.55 -4.43
CA LEU A 239 -7.64 13.79 -4.87
C LEU A 239 -9.00 13.96 -4.21
N ALA A 240 -9.38 15.20 -3.91
CA ALA A 240 -10.68 15.55 -3.35
C ALA A 240 -11.25 16.80 -4.04
N LEU A 241 -12.57 16.82 -4.24
CA LEU A 241 -13.28 17.92 -4.89
C LEU A 241 -14.64 18.14 -4.22
N ALA A 242 -14.75 19.23 -3.46
CA ALA A 242 -15.95 19.59 -2.71
C ALA A 242 -16.94 20.41 -3.58
N GLN A 243 -17.38 19.82 -4.69
CA GLN A 243 -18.40 20.37 -5.59
C GLN A 243 -18.99 19.27 -6.48
N PRO A 244 -20.20 19.46 -7.04
CA PRO A 244 -20.85 18.48 -7.91
C PRO A 244 -20.10 18.21 -9.22
N ASP A 245 -19.58 19.27 -9.85
CA ASP A 245 -18.89 19.17 -11.15
C ASP A 245 -17.52 18.53 -11.01
N LEU A 246 -17.36 17.33 -11.56
CA LEU A 246 -16.12 16.55 -11.55
C LEU A 246 -15.16 16.94 -12.69
N SER A 247 -15.56 17.78 -13.63
CA SER A 247 -14.77 18.13 -14.82
C SER A 247 -13.35 18.62 -14.54
N PRO A 248 -13.03 19.31 -13.42
CA PRO A 248 -11.65 19.68 -13.10
C PRO A 248 -10.71 18.48 -12.93
N MET A 249 -11.24 17.28 -12.66
CA MET A 249 -10.45 16.05 -12.51
C MET A 249 -10.10 15.39 -13.86
N GLN A 250 -10.64 15.85 -14.99
CA GLN A 250 -10.35 15.33 -16.34
C GLN A 250 -8.85 15.24 -16.63
N ARG A 251 -8.04 16.15 -16.10
CA ARG A 251 -6.58 16.19 -16.30
C ARG A 251 -5.81 15.04 -15.63
N PHE A 252 -6.47 14.29 -14.74
CA PHE A 252 -5.93 13.12 -14.08
C PHE A 252 -6.34 11.80 -14.74
N VAL A 253 -7.13 11.85 -15.81
CA VAL A 253 -7.44 10.68 -16.61
C VAL A 253 -6.19 10.25 -17.38
N GLU A 254 -5.74 9.01 -17.15
CA GLU A 254 -4.57 8.45 -17.79
C GLU A 254 -4.75 6.93 -18.03
N PRO A 255 -3.98 6.29 -18.91
CA PRO A 255 -4.24 4.91 -19.29
C PRO A 255 -3.62 3.83 -18.38
N CYS A 256 -2.68 4.18 -17.50
CA CYS A 256 -1.90 3.20 -16.73
C CYS A 256 -2.70 2.54 -15.61
N TYR A 257 -3.20 3.35 -14.69
CA TYR A 257 -3.77 2.88 -13.43
C TYR A 257 -5.29 3.01 -13.41
N LEU A 258 -5.95 2.25 -12.54
CA LEU A 258 -7.34 2.50 -12.15
C LEU A 258 -7.38 3.72 -11.21
N HIS A 259 -8.33 4.59 -11.47
CA HIS A 259 -8.62 5.73 -10.60
C HIS A 259 -10.05 5.62 -10.09
N GLN A 260 -10.26 4.67 -9.17
CA GLN A 260 -11.57 4.47 -8.56
C GLN A 260 -12.06 5.81 -7.99
N THR A 261 -13.31 6.11 -8.24
CA THR A 261 -13.89 7.41 -7.89
C THR A 261 -15.13 7.21 -7.05
N VAL A 262 -15.17 7.89 -5.91
CA VAL A 262 -16.30 7.82 -4.99
C VAL A 262 -16.88 9.22 -4.80
N GLY A 263 -18.18 9.32 -5.06
CA GLY A 263 -18.98 10.53 -4.80
C GLY A 263 -19.81 10.34 -3.54
N ARG A 264 -19.84 11.34 -2.65
CA ARG A 264 -20.70 11.37 -1.48
C ARG A 264 -21.87 12.31 -1.71
N HIS A 265 -23.09 11.80 -1.58
CA HIS A 265 -24.32 12.58 -1.62
C HIS A 265 -24.57 13.30 -0.29
N ARG A 266 -25.49 14.29 -0.31
CA ARG A 266 -25.90 15.06 0.87
C ARG A 266 -26.49 14.20 1.99
N ASP A 267 -27.11 13.09 1.67
CA ASP A 267 -27.66 12.13 2.64
C ASP A 267 -26.62 11.15 3.20
N GLY A 268 -25.34 11.31 2.80
CA GLY A 268 -24.23 10.46 3.20
C GLY A 268 -24.06 9.19 2.36
N SER A 269 -24.98 8.88 1.44
CA SER A 269 -24.83 7.73 0.55
C SER A 269 -23.68 7.89 -0.42
N LEU A 270 -23.02 6.76 -0.77
CA LEU A 270 -21.83 6.78 -1.63
C LEU A 270 -22.14 6.21 -3.01
N LEU A 271 -21.70 6.91 -4.03
CA LEU A 271 -21.74 6.50 -5.42
C LEU A 271 -20.31 6.11 -5.85
N ARG A 272 -20.12 4.90 -6.40
CA ARG A 272 -18.81 4.33 -6.71
C ARG A 272 -18.64 4.04 -8.18
N PHE A 273 -17.47 4.38 -8.72
CA PHE A 273 -17.06 4.09 -10.08
C PHE A 273 -15.70 3.39 -10.07
N ASP A 274 -15.51 2.40 -10.92
CA ASP A 274 -14.26 1.65 -11.01
C ASP A 274 -13.10 2.51 -11.57
N ASP A 275 -13.42 3.56 -12.34
CA ASP A 275 -12.40 4.44 -12.91
C ASP A 275 -12.96 5.87 -13.09
N LEU A 276 -12.09 6.86 -13.06
CA LEU A 276 -12.42 8.28 -13.17
C LEU A 276 -13.16 8.63 -14.48
N ASN A 277 -12.79 8.01 -15.60
CA ASN A 277 -13.45 8.25 -16.88
C ASN A 277 -14.94 7.83 -16.84
N LEU A 278 -15.29 6.81 -16.07
CA LEU A 278 -16.67 6.36 -15.88
C LEU A 278 -17.47 7.36 -15.04
N ALA A 279 -16.83 7.91 -14.00
CA ALA A 279 -17.44 8.94 -13.17
C ALA A 279 -17.68 10.24 -13.96
N LEU A 280 -16.72 10.65 -14.78
CA LEU A 280 -16.83 11.82 -15.64
C LEU A 280 -17.92 11.68 -16.73
N ALA A 281 -18.15 10.47 -17.22
CA ALA A 281 -19.20 10.19 -18.21
C ALA A 281 -20.60 10.10 -17.62
N ALA A 282 -20.71 9.90 -16.30
CA ALA A 282 -21.98 9.92 -15.58
C ALA A 282 -22.40 11.37 -15.33
N ASP A 283 -23.72 11.61 -15.24
CA ASP A 283 -24.27 12.91 -14.80
C ASP A 283 -24.87 12.73 -13.39
N PRO A 284 -24.06 12.71 -12.35
CA PRO A 284 -24.52 12.43 -10.99
C PRO A 284 -25.06 13.71 -10.36
N ALA A 285 -26.35 13.94 -10.52
CA ALA A 285 -27.04 14.97 -9.75
C ALA A 285 -26.87 14.70 -8.24
N GLN A 286 -26.55 15.74 -7.46
CA GLN A 286 -26.57 15.74 -5.98
C GLN A 286 -25.32 15.19 -5.27
N VAL A 287 -24.21 14.94 -5.95
CA VAL A 287 -22.93 14.66 -5.26
C VAL A 287 -22.41 15.99 -4.67
N GLU A 288 -22.00 15.95 -3.41
CA GLU A 288 -21.40 17.11 -2.72
C GLU A 288 -19.89 17.10 -2.72
N GLU A 289 -19.31 15.92 -2.64
CA GLU A 289 -17.85 15.74 -2.60
C GLU A 289 -17.46 14.49 -3.38
N TRP A 290 -16.41 14.63 -4.20
CA TRP A 290 -15.75 13.55 -4.93
C TRP A 290 -14.40 13.25 -4.32
N ARG A 291 -14.00 11.97 -4.27
CA ARG A 291 -12.65 11.52 -4.01
C ARG A 291 -12.22 10.58 -5.11
N VAL A 292 -10.98 10.75 -5.57
CA VAL A 292 -10.43 9.97 -6.68
C VAL A 292 -9.15 9.30 -6.23
N HIS A 293 -9.08 7.98 -6.41
CA HIS A 293 -7.89 7.18 -6.13
C HIS A 293 -6.77 7.55 -7.10
N PHE A 294 -6.00 8.53 -6.71
CA PHE A 294 -4.83 9.00 -7.42
C PHE A 294 -3.85 9.51 -6.37
N HIS A 295 -2.76 8.76 -6.14
CA HIS A 295 -1.82 9.11 -5.08
C HIS A 295 -1.08 10.41 -5.42
N VAL A 296 -1.24 11.41 -4.60
CA VAL A 296 -0.55 12.70 -4.73
C VAL A 296 0.40 12.90 -3.55
N PRO A 297 1.48 13.71 -3.70
CA PRO A 297 2.40 13.96 -2.59
C PRO A 297 1.67 14.37 -1.33
N VAL A 298 1.93 13.69 -0.22
CA VAL A 298 1.17 13.79 1.03
C VAL A 298 1.24 15.17 1.69
N PHE A 299 2.22 15.99 1.33
CA PHE A 299 2.32 17.37 1.81
C PHE A 299 1.39 18.35 1.07
N LEU A 300 0.74 17.92 -0.02
CA LEU A 300 -0.20 18.76 -0.76
C LEU A 300 -1.58 18.71 -0.09
N ASP A 301 -2.10 19.87 0.32
CA ASP A 301 -3.46 20.02 0.85
C ASP A 301 -4.44 20.57 -0.21
N ARG A 302 -3.93 21.41 -1.13
CA ARG A 302 -4.70 22.07 -2.16
C ARG A 302 -4.08 21.90 -3.53
N LEU A 303 -4.96 21.85 -4.51
CA LEU A 303 -4.65 21.88 -5.94
C LEU A 303 -5.23 23.15 -6.53
N ARG A 304 -4.85 23.48 -7.78
CA ARG A 304 -5.41 24.65 -8.49
C ARG A 304 -6.95 24.62 -8.53
N ASP A 305 -7.52 23.43 -8.78
CA ASP A 305 -8.94 23.26 -9.01
C ASP A 305 -9.53 22.16 -8.11
N GLY A 306 -9.04 22.02 -6.88
CA GLY A 306 -9.48 21.02 -5.93
C GLY A 306 -8.63 20.98 -4.66
N ALA A 307 -8.71 19.87 -3.96
CA ALA A 307 -7.99 19.58 -2.74
C ALA A 307 -7.47 18.14 -2.75
N THR A 308 -6.92 17.70 -1.64
CA THR A 308 -6.51 16.32 -1.41
C THR A 308 -7.12 15.80 -0.12
N THR A 309 -6.96 14.51 0.13
CA THR A 309 -7.35 13.91 1.42
C THR A 309 -6.31 14.10 2.51
N GLN A 310 -5.38 15.04 2.38
CA GLN A 310 -4.38 15.35 3.41
C GLN A 310 -4.99 15.62 4.80
N PRO A 311 -6.17 16.28 4.97
CA PRO A 311 -6.79 16.40 6.28
C PRO A 311 -6.98 15.07 7.00
N PHE A 312 -7.36 14.00 6.28
CA PHE A 312 -7.43 12.65 6.83
C PHE A 312 -6.07 12.20 7.40
N LEU A 313 -4.97 12.48 6.69
CA LEU A 313 -3.62 12.15 7.17
C LEU A 313 -3.26 12.91 8.45
N ARG A 314 -3.62 14.19 8.56
CA ARG A 314 -3.36 15.00 9.78
C ARG A 314 -4.08 14.44 10.99
N GLU A 315 -5.26 13.85 10.80
CA GLU A 315 -6.05 13.25 11.87
C GLU A 315 -5.53 11.88 12.28
N ILE A 316 -5.16 11.02 11.30
CA ILE A 316 -4.82 9.63 11.58
C ILE A 316 -3.35 9.42 12.01
N LEU A 317 -2.40 10.16 11.43
CA LEU A 317 -0.97 9.93 11.68
C LEU A 317 -0.57 9.98 13.17
N PRO A 318 -1.11 10.90 13.99
CA PRO A 318 -0.83 10.92 15.43
C PRO A 318 -1.40 9.73 16.20
N LEU A 319 -2.40 9.01 15.63
CA LEU A 319 -3.07 7.89 16.29
C LEU A 319 -2.31 6.57 16.14
N PHE A 320 -1.42 6.45 15.14
CA PHE A 320 -0.66 5.23 14.93
C PHE A 320 0.44 5.02 16.00
N PRO A 321 0.66 3.77 16.48
CA PRO A 321 1.76 3.45 17.38
C PRO A 321 3.14 3.88 16.84
N ALA A 322 4.07 4.19 17.73
CA ALA A 322 5.38 4.70 17.34
C ALA A 322 6.26 3.66 16.59
N ASP A 323 6.08 2.39 16.91
CA ASP A 323 6.83 1.26 16.34
C ASP A 323 6.23 0.71 15.03
N LEU A 324 5.00 1.11 14.69
CA LEU A 324 4.34 0.68 13.46
C LEU A 324 5.12 1.18 12.22
N PRO A 325 5.39 0.33 11.23
CA PRO A 325 5.95 0.77 9.96
C PRO A 325 4.98 1.66 9.19
N LEU A 326 5.46 2.83 8.76
CA LEU A 326 4.74 3.80 7.94
C LEU A 326 5.54 4.02 6.67
N GLU A 327 4.90 3.80 5.52
CA GLU A 327 5.51 3.96 4.20
C GLU A 327 4.79 5.05 3.43
N VAL A 328 5.50 6.10 3.04
CA VAL A 328 4.95 7.05 2.07
C VAL A 328 4.80 6.34 0.73
N GLU A 329 3.61 6.44 0.13
CA GLU A 329 3.31 5.77 -1.12
C GLU A 329 2.68 6.73 -2.14
N THR A 330 3.47 7.14 -3.15
CA THR A 330 3.06 8.06 -4.22
C THR A 330 3.44 7.48 -5.59
N TYR A 331 3.01 6.24 -5.87
CA TYR A 331 3.39 5.49 -7.08
C TYR A 331 2.98 6.17 -8.40
N THR A 332 1.99 7.04 -8.39
CA THR A 332 1.52 7.78 -9.57
C THR A 332 2.42 8.95 -9.98
N TRP A 333 3.58 9.14 -9.34
CA TRP A 333 4.48 10.26 -9.63
C TRP A 333 4.77 10.45 -11.12
N SER A 334 5.00 9.37 -11.87
CA SER A 334 5.32 9.45 -13.30
C SER A 334 4.16 9.94 -14.17
N VAL A 335 2.91 9.78 -13.70
CA VAL A 335 1.67 10.18 -14.40
C VAL A 335 1.02 11.43 -13.81
N LEU A 336 1.62 12.03 -12.76
CA LEU A 336 1.17 13.32 -12.23
C LEU A 336 1.24 14.41 -13.31
N PRO A 337 0.24 15.32 -13.36
CA PRO A 337 0.35 16.53 -14.16
C PRO A 337 1.67 17.29 -13.90
N PRO A 338 2.33 17.82 -14.95
CA PRO A 338 3.65 18.46 -14.80
C PRO A 338 3.71 19.56 -13.74
N GLU A 339 2.63 20.30 -13.56
CA GLU A 339 2.54 21.38 -12.57
C GLU A 339 2.56 20.89 -11.12
N LEU A 340 2.35 19.60 -10.87
CA LEU A 340 2.45 18.98 -9.55
C LEU A 340 3.82 18.34 -9.32
N ARG A 341 4.63 18.16 -10.36
CA ARG A 341 6.01 17.66 -10.28
C ARG A 341 6.99 18.84 -10.23
N THR A 342 6.96 19.60 -9.14
CA THR A 342 7.74 20.85 -9.01
C THR A 342 9.18 20.64 -8.57
N GLU A 343 9.59 19.42 -8.28
CA GLU A 343 10.93 19.05 -7.81
C GLU A 343 11.32 17.67 -8.34
N GLU A 344 12.58 17.27 -8.12
CA GLU A 344 13.04 15.93 -8.49
C GLU A 344 12.41 14.88 -7.57
N LEU A 345 12.21 13.66 -8.09
CA LEU A 345 11.53 12.57 -7.38
C LEU A 345 12.13 12.32 -5.97
N THR A 346 13.47 12.26 -5.87
CA THR A 346 14.14 12.00 -4.58
C THR A 346 13.87 13.11 -3.57
N ASP A 347 13.83 14.36 -4.01
CA ASP A 347 13.55 15.52 -3.14
C ASP A 347 12.08 15.50 -2.68
N SER A 348 11.17 15.12 -3.55
CA SER A 348 9.76 14.94 -3.18
C SER A 348 9.60 13.85 -2.11
N ILE A 349 10.21 12.68 -2.29
CA ILE A 349 10.19 11.60 -1.29
C ILE A 349 10.74 12.08 0.06
N ILE A 350 11.86 12.78 0.06
CA ILE A 350 12.45 13.36 1.27
C ILE A 350 11.48 14.32 1.95
N ARG A 351 10.84 15.18 1.18
CA ARG A 351 9.85 16.16 1.69
C ARG A 351 8.63 15.47 2.25
N GLU A 352 8.12 14.43 1.60
CA GLU A 352 7.00 13.63 2.08
C GLU A 352 7.32 12.95 3.41
N ILE A 353 8.47 12.29 3.52
CA ILE A 353 8.91 11.65 4.77
C ILE A 353 9.04 12.68 5.89
N LYS A 354 9.65 13.84 5.63
CA LYS A 354 9.77 14.93 6.62
C LYS A 354 8.42 15.45 7.06
N TRP A 355 7.50 15.67 6.12
CA TRP A 355 6.14 16.09 6.43
C TRP A 355 5.42 15.10 7.35
N VAL A 356 5.52 13.78 7.06
CA VAL A 356 4.93 12.73 7.91
C VAL A 356 5.55 12.75 9.31
N ALA A 357 6.87 12.87 9.42
CA ALA A 357 7.56 12.99 10.71
C ALA A 357 7.05 14.17 11.53
N GLU A 358 6.90 15.34 10.90
CA GLU A 358 6.34 16.55 11.53
C GLU A 358 4.92 16.34 12.07
N GLN A 359 4.02 15.69 11.26
CA GLN A 359 2.65 15.39 11.70
C GLN A 359 2.61 14.46 12.92
N ARG A 360 3.64 13.66 13.12
CA ARG A 360 3.79 12.77 14.28
C ARG A 360 4.55 13.38 15.45
N GLY A 361 4.93 14.66 15.39
CA GLY A 361 5.75 15.31 16.39
C GLY A 361 7.14 14.69 16.55
N GLN A 362 7.66 14.06 15.49
CA GLN A 362 9.00 13.47 15.44
C GLN A 362 9.94 14.45 14.74
N THR A 363 11.14 14.59 15.27
CA THR A 363 12.21 15.27 14.53
C THR A 363 12.73 14.29 13.47
N PRO A 364 12.80 14.71 12.20
CA PRO A 364 13.34 13.88 11.12
C PRO A 364 14.79 13.47 11.36
#